data_eed5b763a4f61d73551c60681433c5b2
#
_entry.id   eed5b763a4f61d73551c60681433c5b2
#
_cell.length_a   1.000
_cell.length_b   1.000
_cell.length_c   1.000
_cell.angle_alpha   90.00
_cell.angle_beta   90.00
_cell.angle_gamma   90.00
#
_symmetry.space_group_name_H-M   'P 1'
#
loop_
_entity.id
_entity.type
_entity.pdbx_description
1 polymer ?
#
loop_
_entity_poly.entity_id
_entity_poly.type
_entity_poly.pdbx_seq_one_letter_code
_entity_poly.pdbx_strand_id
1 'polypeptide(L)'
;MSLEAEVYQHFADNWTYCTIGWVQENVSFDPTPDEEYAIPAIRHTSARIAEVPVDKGLVRNEYIFAISFLVKENSGMASLEGYVDQLKSLYHKKTIKTANYSVFFGPLVTLNGFYEGAHFEVPNVFDLTVFSQ
;
A
#
# COMPACT_ATOMS: atom_id res chain seq x y z
N MET A 1 15.63 2.77 -10.39
CA MET A 1 14.86 2.12 -9.31
C MET A 1 13.49 1.75 -9.86
N SER A 2 12.97 0.60 -9.51
CA SER A 2 11.65 0.16 -9.96
C SER A 2 10.54 0.97 -9.31
N LEU A 3 9.35 0.94 -9.92
CA LEU A 3 8.17 1.58 -9.34
C LEU A 3 7.89 1.05 -7.93
N GLU A 4 7.92 -0.28 -7.77
CA GLU A 4 7.64 -0.91 -6.48
C GLU A 4 8.60 -0.41 -5.41
N ALA A 5 9.89 -0.34 -5.73
CA ALA A 5 10.89 0.16 -4.80
C ALA A 5 10.66 1.62 -4.43
N GLU A 6 10.27 2.45 -5.39
CA GLU A 6 10.01 3.87 -5.11
C GLU A 6 8.76 4.08 -4.26
N VAL A 7 7.70 3.31 -4.50
CA VAL A 7 6.48 3.38 -3.69
C VAL A 7 6.74 2.86 -2.27
N TYR A 8 7.45 1.74 -2.14
CA TYR A 8 7.82 1.22 -0.83
C TYR A 8 8.70 2.20 -0.06
N GLN A 9 9.62 2.86 -0.74
CA GLN A 9 10.47 3.88 -0.10
C GLN A 9 9.65 5.06 0.38
N HIS A 10 8.69 5.52 -0.42
CA HIS A 10 7.79 6.60 0.00
C HIS A 10 7.01 6.21 1.25
N PHE A 11 6.49 4.98 1.28
CA PHE A 11 5.78 4.48 2.44
C PHE A 11 6.69 4.41 3.67
N ALA A 12 7.90 3.87 3.52
CA ALA A 12 8.87 3.77 4.60
C ALA A 12 9.24 5.14 5.17
N ASP A 13 9.38 6.14 4.30
CA ASP A 13 9.75 7.49 4.72
C ASP A 13 8.63 8.24 5.44
N ASN A 14 7.38 7.87 5.21
CA ASN A 14 6.22 8.61 5.71
C ASN A 14 5.40 7.86 6.75
N TRP A 15 5.58 6.56 6.89
CA TRP A 15 4.82 5.76 7.85
C TRP A 15 5.63 5.51 9.12
N THR A 16 5.20 6.11 10.23
CA THR A 16 5.91 6.02 11.51
C THR A 16 4.99 5.59 12.66
N TYR A 17 3.77 5.14 12.35
CA TYR A 17 2.75 4.90 13.37
C TYR A 17 2.82 3.50 13.98
N CYS A 18 3.37 2.55 13.25
CA CYS A 18 3.65 1.20 13.76
C CYS A 18 4.77 0.59 12.93
N THR A 19 5.25 -0.57 13.34
CA THR A 19 6.34 -1.26 12.66
C THR A 19 5.90 -1.70 11.27
N ILE A 20 6.75 -1.50 10.28
CA ILE A 20 6.50 -2.00 8.93
C ILE A 20 7.04 -3.42 8.82
N GLY A 21 6.16 -4.36 8.44
CA GLY A 21 6.56 -5.73 8.17
C GLY A 21 6.82 -5.90 6.69
N TRP A 22 8.08 -6.09 6.31
CA TRP A 22 8.45 -6.27 4.91
C TRP A 22 8.36 -7.75 4.54
N VAL A 23 7.51 -8.05 3.56
CA VAL A 23 7.42 -9.40 3.00
C VAL A 23 8.31 -9.45 1.77
N GLN A 24 9.30 -10.33 1.81
CA GLN A 24 10.20 -10.55 0.68
C GLN A 24 9.87 -11.87 0.02
N GLU A 25 10.15 -11.95 -1.28
CA GLU A 25 10.02 -13.18 -2.03
C GLU A 25 10.90 -14.27 -1.38
N ASN A 26 10.35 -15.44 -1.17
CA ASN A 26 11.01 -16.60 -0.55
C ASN A 26 11.34 -16.45 0.94
N VAL A 27 10.88 -15.38 1.59
CA VAL A 27 11.07 -15.21 3.03
C VAL A 27 9.71 -15.00 3.68
N SER A 28 9.35 -15.88 4.60
CA SER A 28 8.11 -15.73 5.37
C SER A 28 8.27 -14.61 6.40
N PHE A 29 7.30 -13.74 6.48
CA PHE A 29 7.23 -12.76 7.55
C PHE A 29 6.65 -13.44 8.80
N ASP A 30 7.38 -13.36 9.90
CA ASP A 30 6.99 -13.99 11.17
C ASP A 30 6.75 -12.90 12.21
N PRO A 31 5.49 -12.44 12.39
CA PRO A 31 5.20 -11.34 13.29
C PRO A 31 5.34 -11.72 14.76
N THR A 32 5.88 -10.79 15.55
CA THR A 32 5.94 -10.94 17.00
C THR A 32 4.55 -10.74 17.59
N PRO A 33 4.04 -11.64 18.45
CA PRO A 33 2.65 -11.56 18.92
C PRO A 33 2.24 -10.28 19.61
N ASP A 34 3.15 -9.59 20.28
CA ASP A 34 2.84 -8.39 21.04
C ASP A 34 3.03 -7.08 20.25
N GLU A 35 3.33 -7.16 18.97
CA GLU A 35 3.64 -6.00 18.14
C GLU A 35 2.60 -5.82 17.05
N GLU A 36 2.32 -4.57 16.71
CA GLU A 36 1.42 -4.23 15.61
C GLU A 36 2.21 -3.86 14.37
N TYR A 37 1.73 -4.24 13.20
CA TYR A 37 2.46 -4.09 11.94
C TYR A 37 1.61 -3.52 10.83
N ALA A 38 2.26 -2.80 9.91
CA ALA A 38 1.72 -2.47 8.60
C ALA A 38 2.54 -3.23 7.56
N ILE A 39 1.88 -4.04 6.74
CA ILE A 39 2.54 -4.89 5.74
C ILE A 39 2.14 -4.41 4.35
N PRO A 40 3.02 -3.71 3.62
CA PRO A 40 2.72 -3.25 2.27
C PRO A 40 2.99 -4.33 1.23
N ALA A 41 2.17 -4.33 0.18
CA ALA A 41 2.38 -5.19 -0.98
C ALA A 41 1.85 -4.51 -2.23
N ILE A 42 2.60 -4.59 -3.32
CA ILE A 42 2.21 -4.01 -4.60
C ILE A 42 2.08 -5.13 -5.64
N ARG A 43 1.02 -5.05 -6.47
CA ARG A 43 0.81 -5.99 -7.57
C ARG A 43 0.47 -5.22 -8.84
N HIS A 44 1.10 -5.61 -9.93
CA HIS A 44 0.77 -5.10 -11.25
C HIS A 44 -0.48 -5.82 -11.76
N THR A 45 -1.52 -5.05 -12.13
CA THR A 45 -2.78 -5.63 -12.58
C THR A 45 -2.95 -5.56 -14.10
N SER A 46 -2.60 -4.44 -14.71
CA SER A 46 -2.70 -4.29 -16.15
C SER A 46 -1.84 -3.14 -16.67
N ALA A 47 -1.57 -3.16 -17.96
CA ALA A 47 -0.94 -2.05 -18.66
C ALA A 47 -1.82 -1.67 -19.84
N ARG A 48 -2.05 -0.38 -20.03
CA ARG A 48 -2.84 0.15 -21.14
C ARG A 48 -2.13 1.31 -21.76
N ILE A 49 -2.28 1.43 -23.10
CA ILE A 49 -1.87 2.65 -23.78
C ILE A 49 -2.97 3.67 -23.50
N ALA A 50 -2.59 4.82 -22.94
CA ALA A 50 -3.53 5.89 -22.66
C ALA A 50 -4.17 6.40 -23.95
N GLU A 51 -5.41 6.89 -23.86
CA GLU A 51 -6.17 7.40 -25.02
C GLU A 51 -5.62 8.73 -25.52
N VAL A 52 -4.45 8.67 -26.12
CA VAL A 52 -3.77 9.83 -26.71
C VAL A 52 -3.20 9.43 -28.07
N PRO A 53 -2.85 10.39 -28.93
CA PRO A 53 -2.25 10.07 -30.21
C PRO A 53 -1.09 9.09 -30.08
N VAL A 54 -1.09 8.10 -30.94
CA VAL A 54 -0.23 6.92 -30.84
C VAL A 54 1.25 7.27 -30.83
N ASP A 55 1.63 8.31 -31.51
CA ASP A 55 3.02 8.77 -31.59
C ASP A 55 3.57 9.34 -30.27
N LYS A 56 2.69 9.65 -29.33
CA LYS A 56 3.06 10.12 -27.99
C LYS A 56 2.46 9.24 -26.90
N GLY A 57 2.14 8.00 -27.23
CA GLY A 57 1.45 7.10 -26.32
C GLY A 57 2.10 6.98 -24.96
N LEU A 58 1.42 7.53 -23.93
CA LEU A 58 1.80 7.29 -22.56
C LEU A 58 1.28 5.93 -22.16
N VAL A 59 2.15 5.10 -21.63
CA VAL A 59 1.74 3.81 -21.09
C VAL A 59 1.21 4.03 -19.69
N ARG A 60 -0.08 3.75 -19.53
CA ARG A 60 -0.73 3.79 -18.23
C ARG A 60 -0.67 2.39 -17.64
N ASN A 61 -0.01 2.28 -16.51
CA ASN A 61 0.08 1.03 -15.77
C ASN A 61 -0.84 1.08 -14.57
N GLU A 62 -1.55 0.00 -14.33
CA GLU A 62 -2.45 -0.13 -13.19
C GLU A 62 -1.87 -1.15 -12.20
N TYR A 63 -1.89 -0.76 -10.94
CA TYR A 63 -1.37 -1.56 -9.83
C TYR A 63 -2.37 -1.55 -8.69
N ILE A 64 -2.22 -2.50 -7.80
CA ILE A 64 -2.92 -2.48 -6.51
C ILE A 64 -1.86 -2.38 -5.43
N PHE A 65 -2.02 -1.40 -4.54
CA PHE A 65 -1.18 -1.26 -3.36
C PHE A 65 -2.01 -1.62 -2.15
N ALA A 66 -1.68 -2.74 -1.53
CA ALA A 66 -2.38 -3.24 -0.36
C ALA A 66 -1.51 -3.03 0.87
N ILE A 67 -2.12 -2.55 1.95
CA ILE A 67 -1.45 -2.42 3.24
C ILE A 67 -2.31 -3.16 4.25
N SER A 68 -1.81 -4.26 4.76
CA SER A 68 -2.50 -5.04 5.77
C SER A 68 -2.01 -4.63 7.16
N PHE A 69 -2.94 -4.24 8.02
CA PHE A 69 -2.61 -3.97 9.42
C PHE A 69 -2.80 -5.23 10.24
N LEU A 70 -1.75 -5.59 10.98
CA LEU A 70 -1.83 -6.64 11.99
C LEU A 70 -1.95 -5.95 13.34
N VAL A 71 -3.13 -6.01 13.93
CA VAL A 71 -3.38 -5.44 15.26
C VAL A 71 -3.50 -6.55 16.28
N LYS A 72 -3.16 -6.25 17.53
CA LYS A 72 -3.21 -7.24 18.59
C LYS A 72 -4.64 -7.72 18.82
N GLU A 73 -4.78 -9.01 19.07
CA GLU A 73 -6.05 -9.56 19.51
C GLU A 73 -6.49 -8.87 20.80
N ASN A 74 -7.77 -8.54 20.88
CA ASN A 74 -8.39 -7.89 22.05
C ASN A 74 -7.93 -6.46 22.34
N SER A 75 -7.20 -5.81 21.43
CA SER A 75 -6.78 -4.41 21.60
C SER A 75 -7.89 -3.41 21.27
N GLY A 76 -9.00 -3.88 20.71
CA GLY A 76 -10.09 -3.02 20.25
C GLY A 76 -9.80 -2.39 18.90
N MET A 77 -10.69 -1.49 18.48
CA MET A 77 -10.62 -0.89 17.14
C MET A 77 -9.91 0.46 17.11
N ALA A 78 -9.56 1.02 18.27
CA ALA A 78 -9.04 2.39 18.33
C ALA A 78 -7.72 2.56 17.57
N SER A 79 -6.77 1.66 17.75
CA SER A 79 -5.49 1.76 17.04
C SER A 79 -5.66 1.53 15.56
N LEU A 80 -6.53 0.59 15.17
CA LEU A 80 -6.81 0.33 13.75
C LEU A 80 -7.41 1.57 13.07
N GLU A 81 -8.40 2.21 13.71
CA GLU A 81 -9.00 3.44 13.18
C GLU A 81 -7.97 4.53 13.00
N GLY A 82 -7.06 4.69 13.96
CA GLY A 82 -5.94 5.63 13.86
C GLY A 82 -5.04 5.34 12.67
N TYR A 83 -4.69 4.09 12.46
CA TYR A 83 -3.84 3.68 11.33
C TYR A 83 -4.54 3.94 9.98
N VAL A 84 -5.81 3.60 9.87
CA VAL A 84 -6.58 3.85 8.65
C VAL A 84 -6.68 5.35 8.36
N ASP A 85 -6.91 6.17 9.38
CA ASP A 85 -6.98 7.63 9.21
C ASP A 85 -5.65 8.21 8.75
N GLN A 86 -4.53 7.72 9.28
CA GLN A 86 -3.21 8.17 8.85
C GLN A 86 -2.91 7.73 7.41
N LEU A 87 -3.32 6.52 7.05
CA LEU A 87 -3.15 6.03 5.70
C LEU A 87 -3.96 6.87 4.70
N LYS A 88 -5.19 7.26 5.05
CA LYS A 88 -5.99 8.18 4.25
C LYS A 88 -5.31 9.53 4.08
N SER A 89 -4.74 10.07 5.15
CA SER A 89 -4.03 11.35 5.09
C SER A 89 -2.86 11.29 4.14
N LEU A 90 -2.17 10.17 4.05
CA LEU A 90 -1.00 10.01 3.17
C LEU A 90 -1.40 9.85 1.71
N TYR A 91 -2.41 9.05 1.41
CA TYR A 91 -2.60 8.56 0.04
C TYR A 91 -4.00 8.69 -0.56
N HIS A 92 -5.04 8.86 0.24
CA HIS A 92 -6.41 8.81 -0.27
C HIS A 92 -6.66 9.87 -1.35
N LYS A 93 -6.90 9.41 -2.58
CA LYS A 93 -7.15 10.27 -3.75
C LYS A 93 -6.03 11.27 -4.02
N LYS A 94 -4.79 10.89 -3.73
CA LYS A 94 -3.63 11.79 -3.91
C LYS A 94 -2.73 11.32 -5.03
N THR A 95 -2.07 12.28 -5.67
CA THR A 95 -1.01 12.01 -6.63
C THR A 95 0.33 12.21 -5.95
N ILE A 96 1.16 11.18 -5.99
CA ILE A 96 2.50 11.20 -5.42
C ILE A 96 3.50 11.17 -6.59
N LYS A 97 4.47 12.09 -6.55
CA LYS A 97 5.55 12.09 -7.54
C LYS A 97 6.78 11.47 -6.91
N THR A 98 7.28 10.45 -7.56
CA THR A 98 8.55 9.84 -7.21
C THR A 98 9.62 10.30 -8.20
N ALA A 99 10.86 9.81 -8.05
CA ALA A 99 11.95 10.22 -8.94
C ALA A 99 11.64 9.94 -10.41
N ASN A 100 10.97 8.84 -10.72
CA ASN A 100 10.73 8.40 -12.09
C ASN A 100 9.26 8.25 -12.47
N TYR A 101 8.33 8.45 -11.53
CA TYR A 101 6.91 8.16 -11.77
C TYR A 101 5.98 9.21 -11.17
N SER A 102 4.82 9.34 -11.78
CA SER A 102 3.65 9.96 -11.18
C SER A 102 2.68 8.86 -10.81
N VAL A 103 2.32 8.77 -9.54
CA VAL A 103 1.46 7.70 -9.03
C VAL A 103 0.18 8.32 -8.47
N PHE A 104 -0.94 8.03 -9.10
CA PHE A 104 -2.25 8.45 -8.59
C PHE A 104 -2.82 7.32 -7.74
N PHE A 105 -3.09 7.63 -6.47
CA PHE A 105 -3.74 6.72 -5.54
C PHE A 105 -5.23 6.97 -5.57
N GLY A 106 -6.00 5.93 -5.86
CA GLY A 106 -7.46 5.98 -5.80
C GLY A 106 -7.97 6.07 -4.36
N PRO A 107 -9.29 5.93 -4.17
CA PRO A 107 -9.85 5.92 -2.82
C PRO A 107 -9.38 4.71 -2.03
N LEU A 108 -9.21 4.90 -0.73
CA LEU A 108 -8.88 3.81 0.18
C LEU A 108 -10.11 2.92 0.38
N VAL A 109 -9.93 1.63 0.20
CA VAL A 109 -10.95 0.63 0.49
C VAL A 109 -10.43 -0.28 1.59
N THR A 110 -11.14 -0.32 2.71
CA THR A 110 -10.81 -1.21 3.83
C THR A 110 -11.68 -2.46 3.71
N LEU A 111 -11.03 -3.61 3.64
CA LEU A 111 -11.71 -4.89 3.52
C LEU A 111 -12.01 -5.48 4.91
N ASN A 112 -12.84 -6.52 4.94
CA ASN A 112 -13.15 -7.20 6.20
C ASN A 112 -11.90 -7.84 6.78
N GLY A 113 -11.75 -7.71 8.09
CA GLY A 113 -10.63 -8.30 8.79
C GLY A 113 -10.85 -9.77 9.13
N PHE A 114 -9.78 -10.43 9.50
CA PHE A 114 -9.80 -11.83 9.91
C PHE A 114 -8.69 -12.10 10.93
N TYR A 115 -8.85 -13.15 11.71
CA TYR A 115 -7.83 -13.55 12.68
C TYR A 115 -6.74 -14.35 12.00
N GLU A 116 -5.49 -14.01 12.33
CA GLU A 116 -4.30 -14.66 11.81
C GLU A 116 -3.30 -14.83 12.96
N GLY A 117 -3.25 -16.03 13.55
CA GLY A 117 -2.42 -16.27 14.73
C GLY A 117 -2.82 -15.41 15.89
N ALA A 118 -1.88 -14.64 16.43
CA ALA A 118 -2.11 -13.73 17.57
C ALA A 118 -2.62 -12.35 17.15
N HIS A 119 -2.88 -12.15 15.86
CA HIS A 119 -3.27 -10.85 15.33
C HIS A 119 -4.62 -10.90 14.62
N PHE A 120 -5.26 -9.74 14.57
CA PHE A 120 -6.38 -9.49 13.67
C PHE A 120 -5.84 -8.72 12.47
N GLU A 121 -5.99 -9.28 11.28
CA GLU A 121 -5.47 -8.66 10.05
C GLU A 121 -6.58 -7.93 9.30
N VAL A 122 -6.32 -6.70 8.93
CA VAL A 122 -7.27 -5.88 8.17
C VAL A 122 -6.57 -5.34 6.91
N PRO A 123 -6.94 -5.85 5.73
CA PRO A 123 -6.38 -5.35 4.48
C PRO A 123 -6.98 -4.02 4.07
N ASN A 124 -6.15 -3.14 3.53
CA ASN A 124 -6.55 -1.86 2.97
C ASN A 124 -5.96 -1.76 1.58
N VAL A 125 -6.75 -1.33 0.61
CA VAL A 125 -6.38 -1.41 -0.80
C VAL A 125 -6.55 -0.07 -1.48
N PHE A 126 -5.53 0.32 -2.27
CA PHE A 126 -5.61 1.44 -3.21
C PHE A 126 -5.40 0.91 -4.63
N ASP A 127 -6.21 1.41 -5.55
CA ASP A 127 -5.90 1.26 -6.97
C ASP A 127 -4.90 2.35 -7.34
N LEU A 128 -3.83 1.97 -8.00
CA LEU A 128 -2.81 2.92 -8.46
C LEU A 128 -2.86 3.04 -9.97
N THR A 129 -2.81 4.27 -10.46
CA THR A 129 -2.58 4.56 -11.86
C THR A 129 -1.22 5.24 -11.97
N VAL A 130 -0.33 4.68 -12.75
CA VAL A 130 1.07 5.09 -12.80
C VAL A 130 1.45 5.53 -14.21
N PHE A 131 2.09 6.69 -14.26
CA PHE A 131 2.67 7.21 -15.49
C PHE A 131 4.18 7.39 -15.27
N SER A 132 4.96 6.96 -16.25
CA SER A 132 6.40 7.23 -16.26
C SER A 132 6.64 8.71 -16.54
N GLN A 133 7.61 9.27 -15.88
CA GLN A 133 8.03 10.64 -16.12
C GLN A 133 9.17 10.70 -17.13
#